data_b763b964f2ff8aeb952678331a854535
#
_entry.id   b763b964f2ff8aeb952678331a854535
#
_cell.length_a   1.000
_cell.length_b   1.000
_cell.length_c   1.000
_cell.angle_alpha   90.00
_cell.angle_beta   90.00
_cell.angle_gamma   90.00
#
_symmetry.space_group_name_H-M   'P 1'
#
loop_
_entity.id
_entity.type
_entity.pdbx_description
1 polymer ?
#
loop_
_entity_poly.entity_id
_entity_poly.type
_entity_poly.pdbx_seq_one_letter_code
_entity_poly.pdbx_strand_id
1 'polypeptide(L)'
;MQVYFLSISLFFFSIQVLSAQELQKISNYYDSAEQKKTKEVYFIVDGDSSQIEGDYKKYYESGELMAQGVFKEGNEDGVFEMFYPDGTLMRTTEYSEGKRKGKTVVYGKEGNILQEANFKNDTLNGKLKLFYPDGQLKSESDFKDGKPDGEVLEYFQDGTIAQRINYKNGEPNGITERYYPNGEMKTEEHYVNGKLSGEFKTFFNNGQLETIFENQKGVRSGEFKTYDREGNLLLIGYFKEGKLAGENISYYPDGSVKTRRNYNNGFLSGEVLEYDKEGNLKVKTIYSNESKDREVELYWENGNIKSNQYFKSDEPFGEWKFYNENEELIRVENYSNGQLHGMFTEYYKGGDLKYEVNYQAGKKSGLEVFYYQSGQEKETTIYKFGKAHGEHFKYHKNGEVALNAKYAGNKKVDEWKYYNQEGELLKTEVYFNDKLQETKLPE
;
A
#
# COMPACT_ATOMS: atom_id res chain seq x y z
N MET A 1 -40.56 36.31 97.54
CA MET A 1 -40.12 34.97 98.04
C MET A 1 -40.00 34.05 96.84
N GLN A 2 -38.77 34.00 96.24
CA GLN A 2 -38.45 33.22 95.05
C GLN A 2 -37.85 31.92 95.53
N VAL A 3 -38.46 30.79 95.11
CA VAL A 3 -37.97 29.42 95.36
C VAL A 3 -37.24 28.95 94.10
N TYR A 4 -35.90 28.74 94.26
CA TYR A 4 -35.08 28.10 93.20
C TYR A 4 -35.19 26.60 93.28
N PHE A 5 -35.62 25.93 92.14
CA PHE A 5 -35.51 24.46 91.95
C PHE A 5 -34.13 24.15 91.32
N LEU A 6 -33.34 23.38 92.03
CA LEU A 6 -32.09 22.82 91.52
C LEU A 6 -32.40 21.48 90.85
N SER A 7 -32.25 21.39 89.51
CA SER A 7 -32.36 20.13 88.78
C SER A 7 -30.99 19.46 88.70
N ILE A 8 -30.84 18.30 89.30
CA ILE A 8 -29.67 17.43 89.20
C ILE A 8 -29.79 16.56 87.89
N SER A 9 -28.96 16.83 86.87
CA SER A 9 -28.83 15.98 85.69
C SER A 9 -27.87 14.90 86.04
N LEU A 10 -28.35 13.64 86.05
CA LEU A 10 -27.52 12.47 86.09
C LEU A 10 -26.94 12.21 84.66
N PHE A 11 -25.63 12.37 84.52
CA PHE A 11 -24.88 11.91 83.34
C PHE A 11 -24.63 10.38 83.45
N PHE A 12 -25.34 9.60 82.64
CA PHE A 12 -24.94 8.17 82.38
C PHE A 12 -23.74 8.17 81.48
N PHE A 13 -22.57 7.81 82.03
CA PHE A 13 -21.40 7.43 81.28
C PHE A 13 -21.59 5.96 80.84
N SER A 14 -21.93 5.74 79.57
CA SER A 14 -21.87 4.41 78.97
C SER A 14 -20.39 4.08 78.79
N ILE A 15 -19.84 3.21 79.59
CA ILE A 15 -18.57 2.56 79.33
C ILE A 15 -18.77 1.62 78.20
N GLN A 16 -18.37 2.00 76.98
CA GLN A 16 -18.17 1.04 75.93
C GLN A 16 -16.98 0.14 76.26
N VAL A 17 -17.26 -1.07 76.64
CA VAL A 17 -16.27 -2.14 76.76
C VAL A 17 -15.85 -2.46 75.31
N LEU A 18 -14.69 -1.93 74.84
CA LEU A 18 -14.05 -2.45 73.65
C LEU A 18 -13.65 -3.91 73.98
N SER A 19 -14.43 -4.87 73.49
CA SER A 19 -13.95 -6.26 73.49
C SER A 19 -12.71 -6.32 72.60
N ALA A 20 -11.61 -6.78 73.11
CA ALA A 20 -10.44 -7.10 72.29
C ALA A 20 -10.85 -8.20 71.34
N GLN A 21 -10.73 -7.94 70.03
CA GLN A 21 -10.94 -8.92 68.96
C GLN A 21 -9.94 -10.07 69.14
N GLU A 22 -10.38 -11.33 69.22
CA GLU A 22 -9.53 -12.46 69.36
C GLU A 22 -9.00 -12.90 67.98
N LEU A 23 -7.68 -12.78 67.73
CA LEU A 23 -7.03 -13.19 66.48
C LEU A 23 -6.64 -14.66 66.60
N GLN A 24 -7.24 -15.47 65.71
CA GLN A 24 -6.89 -16.88 65.57
C GLN A 24 -6.02 -17.11 64.36
N LYS A 25 -4.82 -17.71 64.53
CA LYS A 25 -3.92 -18.12 63.47
C LYS A 25 -4.43 -19.34 62.72
N ILE A 26 -4.53 -19.24 61.40
CA ILE A 26 -4.90 -20.35 60.50
C ILE A 26 -3.65 -20.73 59.67
N SER A 27 -3.42 -22.02 59.49
CA SER A 27 -2.39 -22.58 58.63
C SER A 27 -3.01 -23.64 57.72
N ASN A 28 -2.96 -23.43 56.44
CA ASN A 28 -3.36 -24.39 55.44
C ASN A 28 -2.15 -25.09 54.85
N TYR A 29 -2.30 -26.35 54.42
CA TYR A 29 -1.19 -27.18 53.94
C TYR A 29 -1.49 -27.73 52.55
N TYR A 30 -0.46 -27.99 51.77
CA TYR A 30 -0.57 -28.74 50.49
C TYR A 30 -0.92 -30.21 50.73
N ASP A 31 -0.35 -30.79 51.83
CA ASP A 31 -0.56 -32.15 52.30
C ASP A 31 -1.41 -32.10 53.58
N SER A 32 -2.73 -32.11 53.45
CA SER A 32 -3.66 -31.99 54.57
C SER A 32 -3.52 -33.15 55.62
N ALA A 33 -3.01 -34.31 55.20
CA ALA A 33 -2.85 -35.48 56.06
C ALA A 33 -1.58 -35.42 56.95
N GLU A 34 -0.44 -34.93 56.40
CA GLU A 34 0.83 -34.89 57.11
C GLU A 34 1.15 -33.50 57.71
N GLN A 35 0.47 -32.45 57.22
CA GLN A 35 0.66 -31.04 57.67
C GLN A 35 2.10 -30.56 57.64
N LYS A 36 2.91 -31.08 56.69
CA LYS A 36 4.37 -30.77 56.60
C LYS A 36 4.66 -29.62 55.65
N LYS A 37 3.86 -29.45 54.59
CA LYS A 37 4.09 -28.43 53.57
C LYS A 37 3.06 -27.32 53.71
N THR A 38 3.43 -26.25 54.39
CA THR A 38 2.60 -25.05 54.56
C THR A 38 2.26 -24.45 53.21
N LYS A 39 0.97 -24.20 52.93
CA LYS A 39 0.48 -23.53 51.72
C LYS A 39 0.25 -22.05 51.99
N GLU A 40 -0.44 -21.74 53.12
CA GLU A 40 -0.72 -20.35 53.51
C GLU A 40 -0.85 -20.21 55.01
N VAL A 41 -0.58 -18.99 55.52
CA VAL A 41 -0.75 -18.63 56.93
C VAL A 41 -1.41 -17.26 57.00
N TYR A 42 -2.47 -17.15 57.79
CA TYR A 42 -3.22 -15.90 58.01
C TYR A 42 -3.91 -15.93 59.39
N PHE A 43 -4.51 -14.81 59.75
CA PHE A 43 -5.28 -14.67 60.98
C PHE A 43 -6.72 -14.34 60.67
N ILE A 44 -7.65 -14.85 61.49
CA ILE A 44 -9.09 -14.55 61.40
C ILE A 44 -9.56 -13.95 62.71
N VAL A 45 -10.64 -13.17 62.67
CA VAL A 45 -11.24 -12.54 63.84
C VAL A 45 -12.41 -13.40 64.33
N ASP A 46 -12.46 -13.64 65.66
CA ASP A 46 -13.56 -14.32 66.35
C ASP A 46 -14.04 -15.65 65.71
N GLY A 47 -13.09 -16.37 65.03
CA GLY A 47 -13.38 -17.62 64.35
C GLY A 47 -14.07 -17.47 62.98
N ASP A 48 -14.32 -16.29 62.47
CA ASP A 48 -14.93 -16.04 61.17
C ASP A 48 -13.89 -16.09 60.05
N SER A 49 -13.92 -17.08 59.19
CA SER A 49 -12.99 -17.26 58.07
C SER A 49 -13.13 -16.23 56.98
N SER A 50 -14.20 -15.42 56.95
CA SER A 50 -14.36 -14.30 56.04
C SER A 50 -13.65 -13.02 56.53
N GLN A 51 -13.30 -12.97 57.81
CA GLN A 51 -12.69 -11.82 58.50
C GLN A 51 -11.21 -12.06 58.68
N ILE A 52 -10.46 -12.09 57.56
CA ILE A 52 -8.97 -12.14 57.62
C ILE A 52 -8.47 -10.79 58.12
N GLU A 53 -7.54 -10.80 59.08
CA GLU A 53 -6.96 -9.59 59.68
C GLU A 53 -5.47 -9.73 59.94
N GLY A 54 -4.70 -8.71 59.61
CA GLY A 54 -3.27 -8.67 59.80
C GLY A 54 -2.45 -9.40 58.74
N ASP A 55 -1.32 -9.97 59.14
CA ASP A 55 -0.34 -10.57 58.21
C ASP A 55 -0.90 -11.80 57.46
N TYR A 56 -0.71 -11.81 56.16
CA TYR A 56 -0.96 -12.93 55.24
C TYR A 56 0.35 -13.39 54.59
N LYS A 57 0.58 -14.70 54.54
CA LYS A 57 1.70 -15.31 53.81
C LYS A 57 1.25 -16.54 53.06
N LYS A 58 1.69 -16.68 51.81
CA LYS A 58 1.47 -17.82 50.95
C LYS A 58 2.80 -18.36 50.46
N TYR A 59 2.93 -19.67 50.36
CA TYR A 59 4.17 -20.36 50.02
C TYR A 59 3.99 -21.22 48.76
N TYR A 60 5.05 -21.46 48.05
CA TYR A 60 5.16 -22.52 47.03
C TYR A 60 5.17 -23.88 47.71
N GLU A 61 4.87 -24.94 46.97
CA GLU A 61 4.95 -26.33 47.52
C GLU A 61 6.36 -26.71 47.92
N SER A 62 7.37 -26.11 47.35
CA SER A 62 8.78 -26.21 47.69
C SER A 62 9.15 -25.58 49.05
N GLY A 63 8.29 -24.70 49.56
CA GLY A 63 8.43 -24.05 50.85
C GLY A 63 8.85 -22.58 50.81
N GLU A 64 9.28 -22.08 49.65
CA GLU A 64 9.65 -20.67 49.48
C GLU A 64 8.40 -19.75 49.51
N LEU A 65 8.61 -18.51 49.97
CA LEU A 65 7.56 -17.50 50.01
C LEU A 65 7.08 -17.16 48.61
N MET A 66 5.77 -17.30 48.36
CA MET A 66 5.12 -16.94 47.09
C MET A 66 4.53 -15.54 47.12
N ALA A 67 3.85 -15.20 48.24
CA ALA A 67 3.23 -13.90 48.43
C ALA A 67 3.13 -13.53 49.90
N GLN A 68 3.19 -12.23 50.21
CA GLN A 68 2.87 -11.68 51.52
C GLN A 68 2.19 -10.32 51.42
N GLY A 69 1.43 -9.98 52.47
CA GLY A 69 0.72 -8.72 52.58
C GLY A 69 -0.06 -8.63 53.87
N VAL A 70 -0.91 -7.64 53.96
CA VAL A 70 -1.78 -7.39 55.11
C VAL A 70 -3.23 -7.39 54.67
N PHE A 71 -4.12 -8.02 55.45
CA PHE A 71 -5.54 -7.92 55.35
C PHE A 71 -6.13 -7.05 56.45
N LYS A 72 -7.15 -6.33 56.10
CA LYS A 72 -7.96 -5.55 57.03
C LYS A 72 -9.44 -5.76 56.71
N GLU A 73 -10.21 -6.16 57.74
CA GLU A 73 -11.66 -6.45 57.57
C GLU A 73 -11.93 -7.41 56.40
N GLY A 74 -11.11 -8.44 56.20
CA GLY A 74 -11.26 -9.44 55.17
C GLY A 74 -10.78 -9.01 53.77
N ASN A 75 -10.20 -7.79 53.64
CA ASN A 75 -9.78 -7.26 52.34
C ASN A 75 -8.24 -7.01 52.35
N GLU A 76 -7.61 -7.14 51.17
CA GLU A 76 -6.19 -6.72 51.05
C GLU A 76 -6.07 -5.21 51.34
N ASP A 77 -5.09 -4.85 52.16
CA ASP A 77 -4.82 -3.47 52.56
C ASP A 77 -3.28 -3.25 52.68
N GLY A 78 -2.79 -2.15 52.11
CA GLY A 78 -1.36 -1.86 52.04
C GLY A 78 -0.63 -2.56 50.88
N VAL A 79 0.66 -2.83 51.04
CA VAL A 79 1.53 -3.39 50.01
C VAL A 79 1.46 -4.92 50.05
N PHE A 80 1.12 -5.53 48.93
CA PHE A 80 1.26 -6.94 48.65
C PHE A 80 2.50 -7.20 47.82
N GLU A 81 3.32 -8.16 48.23
CA GLU A 81 4.50 -8.59 47.53
C GLU A 81 4.33 -10.02 47.00
N MET A 82 4.77 -10.25 45.79
CA MET A 82 4.84 -11.58 45.17
C MET A 82 6.29 -11.90 44.78
N PHE A 83 6.69 -13.13 44.93
CA PHE A 83 8.07 -13.59 44.70
C PHE A 83 8.08 -14.70 43.67
N TYR A 84 9.20 -14.83 42.96
CA TYR A 84 9.51 -15.99 42.14
C TYR A 84 9.91 -17.19 43.05
N PRO A 85 9.90 -18.43 42.55
CA PRO A 85 10.29 -19.60 43.33
C PRO A 85 11.75 -19.54 43.86
N ASP A 86 12.62 -18.72 43.29
CA ASP A 86 13.98 -18.48 43.75
C ASP A 86 14.09 -17.43 44.86
N GLY A 87 12.96 -16.87 45.28
CA GLY A 87 12.85 -15.82 46.30
C GLY A 87 13.01 -14.40 45.79
N THR A 88 13.31 -14.19 44.50
CA THR A 88 13.40 -12.85 43.90
C THR A 88 12.03 -12.20 43.85
N LEU A 89 11.95 -10.90 44.18
CA LEU A 89 10.72 -10.11 44.12
C LEU A 89 10.20 -10.05 42.69
N MET A 90 8.94 -10.47 42.49
CA MET A 90 8.28 -10.50 41.18
C MET A 90 7.38 -9.28 40.99
N ARG A 91 6.62 -8.90 42.04
CA ARG A 91 5.66 -7.81 41.95
C ARG A 91 5.34 -7.21 43.32
N THR A 92 5.22 -5.91 43.39
CA THR A 92 4.55 -5.22 44.48
C THR A 92 3.25 -4.57 43.96
N THR A 93 2.22 -4.57 44.80
CA THR A 93 0.91 -3.93 44.49
C THR A 93 0.35 -3.28 45.73
N GLU A 94 -0.02 -2.02 45.63
CA GLU A 94 -0.72 -1.31 46.70
C GLU A 94 -2.22 -1.57 46.60
N TYR A 95 -2.82 -1.98 47.74
CA TYR A 95 -4.26 -2.22 47.89
C TYR A 95 -4.86 -1.30 48.96
N SER A 96 -6.13 -1.02 48.78
CA SER A 96 -6.98 -0.40 49.81
C SER A 96 -8.38 -0.96 49.67
N GLU A 97 -8.91 -1.49 50.75
CA GLU A 97 -10.26 -2.11 50.76
C GLU A 97 -10.44 -3.17 49.67
N GLY A 98 -9.42 -4.05 49.45
CA GLY A 98 -9.43 -5.12 48.46
C GLY A 98 -9.27 -4.68 47.01
N LYS A 99 -9.06 -3.38 46.74
CA LYS A 99 -8.89 -2.83 45.37
C LYS A 99 -7.49 -2.26 45.20
N ARG A 100 -6.90 -2.49 44.03
CA ARG A 100 -5.64 -1.82 43.68
C ARG A 100 -5.80 -0.32 43.70
N LYS A 101 -4.97 0.34 44.50
CA LYS A 101 -4.97 1.78 44.67
C LYS A 101 -3.55 2.23 44.97
N GLY A 102 -2.97 3.04 44.09
CA GLY A 102 -1.57 3.40 44.16
C GLY A 102 -0.70 2.64 43.17
N LYS A 103 0.55 2.37 43.53
CA LYS A 103 1.58 1.85 42.64
C LYS A 103 1.58 0.33 42.56
N THR A 104 1.71 -0.19 41.35
CA THR A 104 2.11 -1.59 41.07
C THR A 104 3.44 -1.57 40.35
N VAL A 105 4.41 -2.39 40.81
CA VAL A 105 5.72 -2.58 40.16
C VAL A 105 5.91 -4.03 39.86
N VAL A 106 6.32 -4.33 38.62
CA VAL A 106 6.67 -5.68 38.16
C VAL A 106 8.17 -5.74 37.93
N TYR A 107 8.83 -6.79 38.44
CA TYR A 107 10.25 -7.00 38.34
C TYR A 107 10.55 -8.23 37.48
N GLY A 108 11.66 -8.20 36.79
CA GLY A 108 12.26 -9.36 36.13
C GLY A 108 12.96 -10.28 37.15
N LYS A 109 13.32 -11.49 36.74
CA LYS A 109 14.06 -12.45 37.59
C LYS A 109 15.41 -11.91 38.09
N GLU A 110 15.98 -10.95 37.36
CA GLU A 110 17.27 -10.31 37.69
C GLU A 110 17.10 -9.11 38.65
N GLY A 111 15.85 -8.86 39.10
CA GLY A 111 15.51 -7.78 40.03
C GLY A 111 15.33 -6.41 39.38
N ASN A 112 15.52 -6.29 38.07
CA ASN A 112 15.26 -5.05 37.30
C ASN A 112 13.75 -4.78 37.18
N ILE A 113 13.37 -3.50 37.15
CA ILE A 113 11.98 -3.10 36.94
C ILE A 113 11.63 -3.33 35.48
N LEU A 114 10.49 -4.01 35.22
CA LEU A 114 9.91 -4.19 33.87
C LEU A 114 8.68 -3.31 33.63
N GLN A 115 7.94 -2.99 34.71
CA GLN A 115 6.75 -2.16 34.63
C GLN A 115 6.51 -1.41 35.92
N GLU A 116 6.05 -0.16 35.80
CA GLU A 116 5.44 0.63 36.87
C GLU A 116 4.08 1.14 36.39
N ALA A 117 3.05 0.99 37.21
CA ALA A 117 1.69 1.38 36.87
C ALA A 117 0.99 1.96 38.09
N ASN A 118 0.15 2.98 37.89
CA ASN A 118 -0.67 3.55 38.97
C ASN A 118 -2.15 3.16 38.75
N PHE A 119 -2.79 2.73 39.86
CA PHE A 119 -4.17 2.29 39.86
C PHE A 119 -5.05 3.13 40.79
N LYS A 120 -6.31 3.26 40.44
CA LYS A 120 -7.37 3.81 41.26
C LYS A 120 -8.59 2.88 41.15
N ASN A 121 -8.95 2.23 42.27
CA ASN A 121 -10.05 1.27 42.32
C ASN A 121 -9.99 0.25 41.18
N ASP A 122 -8.88 -0.51 41.08
CA ASP A 122 -8.57 -1.52 40.05
C ASP A 122 -8.41 -1.01 38.62
N THR A 123 -8.69 0.25 38.38
CA THR A 123 -8.56 0.87 37.06
C THR A 123 -7.23 1.59 36.94
N LEU A 124 -6.51 1.39 35.82
CA LEU A 124 -5.27 2.11 35.52
C LEU A 124 -5.55 3.62 35.45
N ASN A 125 -4.86 4.39 36.28
CA ASN A 125 -5.08 5.83 36.39
C ASN A 125 -3.80 6.52 36.85
N GLY A 126 -3.24 7.38 36.00
CA GLY A 126 -1.91 7.96 36.15
C GLY A 126 -0.87 7.35 35.23
N LYS A 127 0.41 7.38 35.60
CA LYS A 127 1.50 6.94 34.74
C LYS A 127 1.64 5.42 34.66
N LEU A 128 1.84 4.94 33.45
CA LEU A 128 2.34 3.62 33.11
C LEU A 128 3.73 3.77 32.50
N LYS A 129 4.72 3.07 33.03
CA LYS A 129 6.07 2.95 32.47
C LYS A 129 6.39 1.50 32.20
N LEU A 130 6.90 1.23 31.01
CA LEU A 130 7.45 -0.07 30.63
C LEU A 130 8.96 0.07 30.42
N PHE A 131 9.70 -0.96 30.75
CA PHE A 131 11.16 -0.97 30.64
C PHE A 131 11.63 -2.16 29.79
N TYR A 132 12.74 -2.00 29.14
CA TYR A 132 13.48 -3.09 28.52
C TYR A 132 14.10 -3.99 29.59
N PRO A 133 14.48 -5.25 29.26
CA PRO A 133 15.14 -6.15 30.24
C PRO A 133 16.43 -5.60 30.83
N ASP A 134 17.13 -4.70 30.15
CA ASP A 134 18.34 -4.02 30.64
C ASP A 134 18.04 -2.82 31.57
N GLY A 135 16.74 -2.54 31.83
CA GLY A 135 16.30 -1.50 32.74
C GLY A 135 16.10 -0.12 32.08
N GLN A 136 16.39 0.01 30.77
CA GLN A 136 16.13 1.26 30.06
C GLN A 136 14.62 1.47 29.82
N LEU A 137 14.16 2.74 29.85
CA LEU A 137 12.77 3.07 29.63
C LEU A 137 12.38 2.72 28.19
N LYS A 138 11.33 1.89 28.05
CA LYS A 138 10.77 1.48 26.76
C LYS A 138 9.58 2.35 26.34
N SER A 139 8.68 2.67 27.31
CA SER A 139 7.58 3.55 27.05
C SER A 139 7.08 4.21 28.32
N GLU A 140 6.53 5.41 28.15
CA GLU A 140 5.82 6.15 29.21
C GLU A 140 4.50 6.68 28.65
N SER A 141 3.41 6.55 29.42
CA SER A 141 2.09 6.99 29.03
C SER A 141 1.25 7.40 30.22
N ASP A 142 0.39 8.40 30.05
CA ASP A 142 -0.59 8.80 31.03
C ASP A 142 -1.95 8.15 30.74
N PHE A 143 -2.59 7.65 31.81
CA PHE A 143 -3.89 6.99 31.75
C PHE A 143 -4.90 7.70 32.64
N LYS A 144 -6.12 7.78 32.13
CA LYS A 144 -7.28 8.23 32.89
C LYS A 144 -8.44 7.24 32.68
N ASP A 145 -8.97 6.74 33.80
CA ASP A 145 -10.08 5.78 33.79
C ASP A 145 -9.86 4.59 32.84
N GLY A 146 -8.63 4.04 32.83
CA GLY A 146 -8.24 2.88 32.04
C GLY A 146 -7.92 3.16 30.57
N LYS A 147 -7.96 4.42 30.12
CA LYS A 147 -7.67 4.81 28.74
C LYS A 147 -6.46 5.74 28.69
N PRO A 148 -5.63 5.65 27.65
CA PRO A 148 -4.59 6.65 27.43
C PRO A 148 -5.21 8.05 27.32
N ASP A 149 -4.63 9.02 28.04
CA ASP A 149 -5.08 10.42 28.03
C ASP A 149 -3.88 11.34 28.34
N GLY A 150 -3.33 11.93 27.30
CA GLY A 150 -2.07 12.66 27.32
C GLY A 150 -1.05 12.14 26.33
N GLU A 151 0.21 12.45 26.56
CA GLU A 151 1.33 12.04 25.72
C GLU A 151 1.74 10.60 26.02
N VAL A 152 1.94 9.81 24.96
CA VAL A 152 2.58 8.49 25.00
C VAL A 152 3.91 8.62 24.28
N LEU A 153 5.00 8.30 25.00
CA LEU A 153 6.36 8.24 24.47
C LEU A 153 6.82 6.79 24.41
N GLU A 154 7.41 6.41 23.29
CA GLU A 154 8.13 5.16 23.14
C GLU A 154 9.58 5.43 22.75
N TYR A 155 10.49 4.61 23.24
CA TYR A 155 11.92 4.78 23.08
C TYR A 155 12.53 3.56 22.41
N PHE A 156 13.55 3.78 21.63
CA PHE A 156 14.47 2.71 21.22
C PHE A 156 15.31 2.23 22.41
N GLN A 157 15.95 1.09 22.27
CA GLN A 157 16.76 0.50 23.35
C GLN A 157 17.99 1.35 23.73
N ASP A 158 18.43 2.27 22.86
CA ASP A 158 19.50 3.24 23.16
C ASP A 158 19.01 4.49 23.92
N GLY A 159 17.70 4.56 24.22
CA GLY A 159 17.05 5.65 24.92
C GLY A 159 16.61 6.83 24.03
N THR A 160 16.84 6.77 22.71
CA THR A 160 16.32 7.78 21.78
C THR A 160 14.82 7.58 21.57
N ILE A 161 14.09 8.68 21.29
CA ILE A 161 12.63 8.63 21.08
C ILE A 161 12.35 7.88 19.76
N ALA A 162 11.50 6.84 19.83
CA ALA A 162 11.01 6.10 18.68
C ALA A 162 9.68 6.68 18.14
N GLN A 163 8.78 7.05 19.07
CA GLN A 163 7.55 7.75 18.70
C GLN A 163 6.97 8.56 19.85
N ARG A 164 6.18 9.56 19.47
CA ARG A 164 5.37 10.40 20.37
C ARG A 164 3.95 10.44 19.83
N ILE A 165 2.96 10.10 20.64
CA ILE A 165 1.54 10.11 20.28
C ILE A 165 0.77 10.87 21.34
N ASN A 166 -0.07 11.80 20.91
CA ASN A 166 -1.01 12.48 21.80
C ASN A 166 -2.35 11.76 21.78
N TYR A 167 -2.84 11.40 22.98
CA TYR A 167 -4.15 10.77 23.19
C TYR A 167 -5.10 11.65 23.93
N LYS A 168 -6.38 11.51 23.61
CA LYS A 168 -7.48 12.08 24.39
C LYS A 168 -8.61 11.05 24.51
N ASN A 169 -8.96 10.69 25.74
CA ASN A 169 -10.00 9.69 26.03
C ASN A 169 -9.77 8.33 25.30
N GLY A 170 -8.53 7.92 25.10
CA GLY A 170 -8.18 6.65 24.46
C GLY A 170 -8.06 6.68 22.93
N GLU A 171 -8.23 7.83 22.28
CA GLU A 171 -8.07 8.00 20.84
C GLU A 171 -6.91 8.95 20.53
N PRO A 172 -6.10 8.70 19.49
CA PRO A 172 -5.10 9.66 19.02
C PRO A 172 -5.75 11.01 18.72
N ASN A 173 -5.18 12.10 19.25
CA ASN A 173 -5.71 13.45 19.07
C ASN A 173 -4.60 14.48 19.21
N GLY A 174 -4.26 15.15 18.12
CA GLY A 174 -3.10 16.02 18.01
C GLY A 174 -2.03 15.42 17.09
N ILE A 175 -0.78 15.84 17.29
CA ILE A 175 0.36 15.41 16.49
C ILE A 175 0.86 14.06 16.98
N THR A 176 1.13 13.17 16.04
CA THR A 176 1.89 11.92 16.20
C THR A 176 3.18 12.02 15.42
N GLU A 177 4.30 11.78 16.08
CA GLU A 177 5.63 11.81 15.49
C GLU A 177 6.27 10.44 15.61
N ARG A 178 6.92 9.97 14.55
CA ARG A 178 7.77 8.78 14.59
C ARG A 178 9.16 9.12 14.12
N TYR A 179 10.15 8.44 14.63
CA TYR A 179 11.54 8.73 14.38
C TYR A 179 12.28 7.50 13.86
N TYR A 180 13.36 7.72 13.15
CA TYR A 180 14.35 6.70 12.83
C TYR A 180 15.29 6.47 14.03
N PRO A 181 16.01 5.32 14.10
CA PRO A 181 16.98 5.07 15.16
C PRO A 181 18.12 6.10 15.23
N ASN A 182 18.40 6.85 14.16
CA ASN A 182 19.38 7.93 14.16
C ASN A 182 18.84 9.25 14.73
N GLY A 183 17.58 9.27 15.21
CA GLY A 183 16.92 10.43 15.77
C GLY A 183 16.21 11.36 14.77
N GLU A 184 16.41 11.13 13.46
CA GLU A 184 15.71 11.92 12.44
C GLU A 184 14.21 11.56 12.40
N MET A 185 13.38 12.56 12.11
CA MET A 185 11.93 12.37 11.98
C MET A 185 11.63 11.44 10.80
N LYS A 186 10.73 10.48 11.01
CA LYS A 186 10.26 9.54 9.98
C LYS A 186 8.87 9.91 9.47
N THR A 187 7.94 10.22 10.38
CA THR A 187 6.59 10.67 10.03
C THR A 187 6.09 11.72 11.00
N GLU A 188 5.30 12.67 10.50
CA GLU A 188 4.47 13.60 11.25
C GLU A 188 3.03 13.44 10.77
N GLU A 189 2.13 13.16 11.70
CA GLU A 189 0.73 12.84 11.44
C GLU A 189 -0.17 13.67 12.34
N HIS A 190 -1.25 14.21 11.79
CA HIS A 190 -2.23 14.95 12.57
C HIS A 190 -3.51 14.15 12.75
N TYR A 191 -3.96 14.01 14.01
CA TYR A 191 -5.17 13.28 14.35
C TYR A 191 -6.21 14.18 15.01
N VAL A 192 -7.47 13.94 14.69
CA VAL A 192 -8.64 14.52 15.37
C VAL A 192 -9.62 13.39 15.67
N ASN A 193 -9.84 13.11 16.96
CA ASN A 193 -10.73 12.04 17.42
C ASN A 193 -10.45 10.70 16.70
N GLY A 194 -9.20 10.23 16.75
CA GLY A 194 -8.75 8.98 16.20
C GLY A 194 -8.61 8.92 14.66
N LYS A 195 -8.93 9.99 13.95
CA LYS A 195 -8.85 10.04 12.47
C LYS A 195 -7.79 11.01 12.00
N LEU A 196 -6.99 10.62 11.02
CA LEU A 196 -6.08 11.52 10.34
C LEU A 196 -6.84 12.73 9.80
N SER A 197 -6.39 13.94 10.14
CA SER A 197 -7.04 15.19 9.76
C SER A 197 -6.02 16.33 9.78
N GLY A 198 -5.62 16.81 8.62
CA GLY A 198 -4.53 17.78 8.44
C GLY A 198 -3.37 17.17 7.68
N GLU A 199 -2.21 17.77 7.81
CA GLU A 199 -0.99 17.35 7.11
C GLU A 199 -0.52 15.98 7.58
N PHE A 200 -0.02 15.22 6.62
CA PHE A 200 0.75 13.99 6.81
C PHE A 200 2.08 14.15 6.07
N LYS A 201 3.17 13.98 6.78
CA LYS A 201 4.51 14.08 6.23
C LYS A 201 5.29 12.79 6.46
N THR A 202 6.08 12.38 5.48
CA THR A 202 7.14 11.37 5.62
C THR A 202 8.48 11.98 5.29
N PHE A 203 9.52 11.47 5.91
CA PHE A 203 10.87 11.95 5.74
C PHE A 203 11.81 10.78 5.46
N PHE A 204 12.84 11.02 4.70
CA PHE A 204 13.97 10.10 4.57
C PHE A 204 14.80 10.08 5.87
N ASN A 205 15.63 9.05 6.02
CA ASN A 205 16.52 8.92 7.18
C ASN A 205 17.68 9.92 7.23
N ASN A 206 17.79 10.82 6.25
CA ASN A 206 18.68 11.98 6.25
C ASN A 206 17.97 13.29 6.65
N GLY A 207 16.69 13.20 7.08
CA GLY A 207 15.86 14.32 7.51
C GLY A 207 15.16 15.09 6.39
N GLN A 208 15.43 14.76 5.11
CA GLN A 208 14.75 15.40 3.98
C GLN A 208 13.29 14.95 3.86
N LEU A 209 12.41 15.90 3.53
CA LEU A 209 11.00 15.61 3.27
C LEU A 209 10.87 14.67 2.06
N GLU A 210 10.13 13.56 2.23
CA GLU A 210 9.85 12.58 1.19
C GLU A 210 8.47 12.78 0.57
N THR A 211 7.44 12.93 1.42
CA THR A 211 6.06 13.10 0.97
C THR A 211 5.31 14.03 1.91
N ILE A 212 4.43 14.85 1.34
CA ILE A 212 3.46 15.65 2.10
C ILE A 212 2.11 15.59 1.40
N PHE A 213 1.05 15.39 2.18
CA PHE A 213 -0.33 15.48 1.72
C PHE A 213 -1.27 15.82 2.87
N GLU A 214 -2.49 16.23 2.55
CA GLU A 214 -3.52 16.51 3.54
C GLU A 214 -4.53 15.37 3.64
N ASN A 215 -5.06 15.20 4.86
CA ASN A 215 -6.20 14.34 5.15
C ASN A 215 -7.36 15.16 5.71
N GLN A 216 -8.56 14.79 5.30
CA GLN A 216 -9.78 15.31 5.87
C GLN A 216 -10.63 14.12 6.37
N LYS A 217 -10.76 13.99 7.71
CA LYS A 217 -11.50 12.90 8.36
C LYS A 217 -11.05 11.49 7.92
N GLY A 218 -9.74 11.29 7.73
CA GLY A 218 -9.14 10.03 7.32
C GLY A 218 -9.08 9.80 5.81
N VAL A 219 -9.52 10.74 4.99
CA VAL A 219 -9.51 10.66 3.53
C VAL A 219 -8.53 11.67 2.95
N ARG A 220 -7.66 11.25 2.03
CA ARG A 220 -6.73 12.15 1.33
C ARG A 220 -7.49 13.22 0.55
N SER A 221 -7.06 14.46 0.68
CA SER A 221 -7.69 15.63 0.05
C SER A 221 -6.64 16.71 -0.22
N GLY A 222 -6.84 17.52 -1.25
CA GLY A 222 -5.93 18.63 -1.53
C GLY A 222 -4.67 18.23 -2.28
N GLU A 223 -3.71 19.12 -2.30
CA GLU A 223 -2.41 18.95 -2.95
C GLU A 223 -1.55 17.92 -2.23
N PHE A 224 -0.75 17.17 -2.98
CA PHE A 224 0.32 16.34 -2.44
C PHE A 224 1.60 16.55 -3.24
N LYS A 225 2.73 16.35 -2.57
CA LYS A 225 4.07 16.44 -3.16
C LYS A 225 4.94 15.29 -2.72
N THR A 226 5.82 14.84 -3.62
CA THR A 226 6.88 13.88 -3.28
C THR A 226 8.23 14.41 -3.75
N TYR A 227 9.25 14.07 -3.01
CA TYR A 227 10.62 14.56 -3.23
C TYR A 227 11.59 13.38 -3.25
N ASP A 228 12.77 13.57 -3.81
CA ASP A 228 13.88 12.64 -3.68
C ASP A 228 14.72 12.91 -2.42
N ARG A 229 15.78 12.11 -2.22
CA ARG A 229 16.67 12.23 -1.05
C ARG A 229 17.50 13.52 -1.03
N GLU A 230 17.67 14.16 -2.16
CA GLU A 230 18.36 15.43 -2.36
C GLU A 230 17.42 16.62 -2.16
N GLY A 231 16.09 16.38 -2.02
CA GLY A 231 15.06 17.40 -1.84
C GLY A 231 14.47 17.93 -3.13
N ASN A 232 14.79 17.33 -4.29
CA ASN A 232 14.20 17.74 -5.56
C ASN A 232 12.75 17.25 -5.65
N LEU A 233 11.87 18.11 -6.16
CA LEU A 233 10.45 17.78 -6.37
C LEU A 233 10.32 16.73 -7.48
N LEU A 234 9.73 15.58 -7.18
CA LEU A 234 9.48 14.49 -8.14
C LEU A 234 8.04 14.49 -8.67
N LEU A 235 7.09 14.88 -7.83
CA LEU A 235 5.67 14.83 -8.19
C LEU A 235 4.89 15.88 -7.39
N ILE A 236 3.99 16.58 -8.08
CA ILE A 236 2.91 17.37 -7.48
C ILE A 236 1.60 16.89 -8.08
N GLY A 237 0.59 16.72 -7.25
CA GLY A 237 -0.72 16.28 -7.69
C GLY A 237 -1.81 16.64 -6.71
N TYR A 238 -3.02 16.15 -6.98
CA TYR A 238 -4.20 16.53 -6.24
C TYR A 238 -5.10 15.34 -5.93
N PHE A 239 -5.59 15.28 -4.69
CA PHE A 239 -6.62 14.33 -4.27
C PHE A 239 -7.96 15.03 -4.04
N LYS A 240 -9.03 14.41 -4.49
CA LYS A 240 -10.40 14.76 -4.13
C LYS A 240 -11.13 13.50 -3.64
N GLU A 241 -11.62 13.54 -2.39
CA GLU A 241 -12.32 12.39 -1.78
C GLU A 241 -11.53 11.09 -1.86
N GLY A 242 -10.22 11.14 -1.63
CA GLY A 242 -9.31 9.99 -1.63
C GLY A 242 -8.85 9.51 -3.01
N LYS A 243 -9.33 10.11 -4.09
CA LYS A 243 -9.00 9.76 -5.46
C LYS A 243 -8.17 10.85 -6.12
N LEU A 244 -7.26 10.45 -7.04
CA LEU A 244 -6.56 11.42 -7.87
C LEU A 244 -7.53 12.27 -8.67
N ALA A 245 -7.28 13.58 -8.75
CA ALA A 245 -8.11 14.55 -9.44
C ALA A 245 -7.25 15.69 -10.02
N GLY A 246 -7.74 16.33 -11.09
CA GLY A 246 -7.04 17.45 -11.71
C GLY A 246 -5.69 17.10 -12.32
N GLU A 247 -4.85 18.10 -12.52
CA GLU A 247 -3.54 17.94 -13.11
C GLU A 247 -2.52 17.45 -12.08
N ASN A 248 -1.78 16.39 -12.42
CA ASN A 248 -0.65 15.85 -11.67
C ASN A 248 0.60 15.91 -12.55
N ILE A 249 1.67 16.52 -12.03
CA ILE A 249 2.89 16.78 -12.77
C ILE A 249 4.03 16.02 -12.11
N SER A 250 4.72 15.17 -12.87
CA SER A 250 5.98 14.57 -12.43
C SER A 250 7.19 15.24 -13.08
N TYR A 251 8.29 15.20 -12.38
CA TYR A 251 9.54 15.86 -12.77
C TYR A 251 10.68 14.87 -12.87
N TYR A 252 11.68 15.20 -13.66
CA TYR A 252 13.00 14.60 -13.57
C TYR A 252 13.77 15.21 -12.38
N PRO A 253 14.86 14.58 -11.91
CA PRO A 253 15.66 15.12 -10.79
C PRO A 253 16.26 16.51 -11.04
N ASP A 254 16.44 16.92 -12.29
CA ASP A 254 16.91 18.25 -12.68
C ASP A 254 15.82 19.34 -12.63
N GLY A 255 14.58 18.94 -12.30
CA GLY A 255 13.42 19.82 -12.21
C GLY A 255 12.66 20.01 -13.53
N SER A 256 13.13 19.45 -14.66
CA SER A 256 12.38 19.46 -15.91
C SER A 256 11.14 18.60 -15.82
N VAL A 257 10.06 19.00 -16.51
CA VAL A 257 8.79 18.26 -16.50
C VAL A 257 8.95 16.95 -17.25
N LYS A 258 8.59 15.85 -16.58
CA LYS A 258 8.56 14.49 -17.15
C LYS A 258 7.21 14.14 -17.71
N THR A 259 6.13 14.35 -16.93
CA THR A 259 4.76 14.09 -17.37
C THR A 259 3.78 15.10 -16.81
N ARG A 260 2.74 15.42 -17.59
CA ARG A 260 1.51 16.07 -17.11
C ARG A 260 0.35 15.11 -17.32
N ARG A 261 -0.42 14.81 -16.26
CA ARG A 261 -1.52 13.86 -16.30
C ARG A 261 -2.76 14.48 -15.68
N ASN A 262 -3.88 14.41 -16.37
CA ASN A 262 -5.16 14.83 -15.83
C ASN A 262 -5.97 13.63 -15.34
N TYR A 263 -6.54 13.78 -14.14
CA TYR A 263 -7.36 12.75 -13.50
C TYR A 263 -8.78 13.28 -13.23
N ASN A 264 -9.75 12.41 -13.46
CA ASN A 264 -11.13 12.61 -13.02
C ASN A 264 -11.59 11.37 -12.26
N ASN A 265 -11.94 11.54 -10.98
CA ASN A 265 -12.40 10.47 -10.08
C ASN A 265 -11.46 9.25 -10.03
N GLY A 266 -10.14 9.48 -10.11
CA GLY A 266 -9.08 8.47 -10.07
C GLY A 266 -8.68 7.88 -11.43
N PHE A 267 -9.41 8.19 -12.51
CA PHE A 267 -9.13 7.75 -13.87
C PHE A 267 -8.40 8.84 -14.65
N LEU A 268 -7.48 8.46 -15.53
CA LEU A 268 -6.91 9.38 -16.52
C LEU A 268 -8.03 9.91 -17.40
N SER A 269 -8.07 11.22 -17.62
CA SER A 269 -9.12 11.89 -18.36
C SER A 269 -8.58 13.12 -19.08
N GLY A 270 -8.91 13.28 -20.34
CA GLY A 270 -8.37 14.35 -21.18
C GLY A 270 -6.90 14.15 -21.51
N GLU A 271 -6.16 15.24 -21.60
CA GLU A 271 -4.80 15.25 -22.12
C GLU A 271 -3.77 14.76 -21.10
N VAL A 272 -2.89 13.88 -21.55
CA VAL A 272 -1.68 13.40 -20.84
C VAL A 272 -0.48 13.65 -21.76
N LEU A 273 0.54 14.31 -21.23
CA LEU A 273 1.76 14.68 -21.96
C LEU A 273 2.98 14.03 -21.31
N GLU A 274 3.86 13.48 -22.13
CA GLU A 274 5.13 12.91 -21.68
C GLU A 274 6.28 13.55 -22.45
N TYR A 275 7.29 14.01 -21.71
CA TYR A 275 8.44 14.72 -22.24
C TYR A 275 9.73 13.93 -22.02
N ASP A 276 10.76 14.17 -22.82
CA ASP A 276 12.13 13.76 -22.53
C ASP A 276 12.82 14.74 -21.54
N LYS A 277 14.09 14.47 -21.20
CA LYS A 277 14.86 15.33 -20.29
C LYS A 277 15.19 16.70 -20.88
N GLU A 278 15.23 16.81 -22.18
CA GLU A 278 15.49 18.04 -22.94
C GLU A 278 14.22 18.91 -23.03
N GLY A 279 13.06 18.38 -22.59
CA GLY A 279 11.75 19.05 -22.60
C GLY A 279 10.98 18.88 -23.90
N ASN A 280 11.42 18.02 -24.83
CA ASN A 280 10.69 17.74 -26.05
C ASN A 280 9.51 16.81 -25.76
N LEU A 281 8.35 17.09 -26.39
CA LEU A 281 7.17 16.24 -26.28
C LEU A 281 7.41 14.92 -27.02
N LYS A 282 7.25 13.78 -26.31
CA LYS A 282 7.41 12.43 -26.86
C LYS A 282 6.08 11.76 -27.14
N VAL A 283 5.13 11.94 -26.23
CA VAL A 283 3.81 11.31 -26.30
C VAL A 283 2.75 12.30 -25.83
N LYS A 284 1.69 12.41 -26.60
CA LYS A 284 0.43 13.03 -26.19
C LYS A 284 -0.65 11.96 -26.26
N THR A 285 -1.39 11.77 -25.17
CA THR A 285 -2.50 10.85 -25.09
C THR A 285 -3.75 11.62 -24.64
N ILE A 286 -4.87 11.42 -25.30
CA ILE A 286 -6.16 11.96 -24.87
C ILE A 286 -7.02 10.78 -24.42
N TYR A 287 -7.31 10.76 -23.12
CA TYR A 287 -8.10 9.71 -22.48
C TYR A 287 -9.57 10.09 -22.36
N SER A 288 -10.43 9.10 -22.60
CA SER A 288 -11.89 9.17 -22.41
C SER A 288 -12.42 7.84 -21.84
N ASN A 289 -13.71 7.77 -21.53
CA ASN A 289 -14.40 6.57 -21.09
C ASN A 289 -13.66 5.85 -19.94
N GLU A 290 -13.38 6.59 -18.83
CA GLU A 290 -12.67 6.06 -17.66
C GLU A 290 -11.31 5.42 -17.99
N SER A 291 -10.52 6.08 -18.84
CA SER A 291 -9.21 5.68 -19.34
C SER A 291 -9.18 4.47 -20.30
N LYS A 292 -10.34 3.97 -20.75
CA LYS A 292 -10.41 2.80 -21.63
C LYS A 292 -10.27 3.15 -23.11
N ASP A 293 -10.70 4.35 -23.49
CA ASP A 293 -10.60 4.85 -24.86
C ASP A 293 -9.53 5.93 -24.90
N ARG A 294 -8.66 5.91 -25.92
CA ARG A 294 -7.57 6.90 -26.03
C ARG A 294 -7.12 7.13 -27.47
N GLU A 295 -6.73 8.35 -27.71
CA GLU A 295 -5.97 8.78 -28.89
C GLU A 295 -4.52 8.99 -28.46
N VAL A 296 -3.56 8.47 -29.21
CA VAL A 296 -2.13 8.55 -28.92
C VAL A 296 -1.39 9.17 -30.09
N GLU A 297 -0.74 10.29 -29.85
CA GLU A 297 0.21 10.91 -30.77
C GLU A 297 1.63 10.66 -30.25
N LEU A 298 2.46 10.00 -31.05
CA LEU A 298 3.88 9.86 -30.79
C LEU A 298 4.65 10.91 -31.60
N TYR A 299 5.75 11.39 -31.06
CA TYR A 299 6.55 12.44 -31.71
C TYR A 299 7.99 11.97 -31.93
N TRP A 300 8.61 12.49 -32.97
CA TRP A 300 10.05 12.40 -33.20
C TRP A 300 10.79 13.45 -32.34
N GLU A 301 12.10 13.31 -32.19
CA GLU A 301 12.94 14.27 -31.43
C GLU A 301 12.91 15.70 -32.01
N ASN A 302 12.64 15.84 -33.30
CA ASN A 302 12.48 17.14 -33.96
C ASN A 302 11.12 17.80 -33.72
N GLY A 303 10.22 17.16 -32.96
CA GLY A 303 8.87 17.64 -32.64
C GLY A 303 7.78 17.28 -33.63
N ASN A 304 8.13 16.65 -34.75
CA ASN A 304 7.16 16.22 -35.77
C ASN A 304 6.42 14.96 -35.34
N ILE A 305 5.18 14.80 -35.80
CA ILE A 305 4.35 13.63 -35.49
C ILE A 305 4.98 12.39 -36.11
N LYS A 306 5.14 11.34 -35.27
CA LYS A 306 5.61 10.01 -35.67
C LYS A 306 4.45 9.07 -35.95
N SER A 307 3.38 9.12 -35.15
CA SER A 307 2.18 8.34 -35.40
C SER A 307 0.96 8.91 -34.66
N ASN A 308 -0.23 8.65 -35.24
CA ASN A 308 -1.53 8.83 -34.61
C ASN A 308 -2.19 7.45 -34.48
N GLN A 309 -2.62 7.10 -33.26
CA GLN A 309 -3.15 5.79 -32.92
C GLN A 309 -4.42 5.93 -32.09
N TYR A 310 -5.40 5.07 -32.31
CA TYR A 310 -6.68 5.08 -31.60
C TYR A 310 -6.90 3.74 -30.92
N PHE A 311 -7.38 3.78 -29.68
CA PHE A 311 -7.73 2.60 -28.91
C PHE A 311 -9.14 2.76 -28.35
N LYS A 312 -9.90 1.68 -28.38
CA LYS A 312 -11.24 1.60 -27.80
C LYS A 312 -11.30 0.38 -26.88
N SER A 313 -11.69 0.58 -25.63
CA SER A 313 -11.65 -0.47 -24.61
C SER A 313 -10.27 -1.17 -24.53
N ASP A 314 -9.20 -0.37 -24.59
CA ASP A 314 -7.79 -0.79 -24.59
C ASP A 314 -7.31 -1.58 -25.83
N GLU A 315 -8.19 -1.84 -26.81
CA GLU A 315 -7.84 -2.52 -28.05
C GLU A 315 -7.61 -1.53 -29.19
N PRO A 316 -6.65 -1.82 -30.10
CA PRO A 316 -6.46 -1.07 -31.33
C PRO A 316 -7.78 -0.91 -32.12
N PHE A 317 -8.09 0.32 -32.54
CA PHE A 317 -9.32 0.65 -33.24
C PHE A 317 -9.13 1.78 -34.25
N GLY A 318 -9.89 1.74 -35.36
CA GLY A 318 -9.91 2.80 -36.36
C GLY A 318 -8.63 2.87 -37.19
N GLU A 319 -8.38 4.03 -37.76
CA GLU A 319 -7.25 4.28 -38.66
C GLU A 319 -6.03 4.77 -37.87
N TRP A 320 -4.89 4.10 -38.03
CA TRP A 320 -3.59 4.46 -37.50
C TRP A 320 -2.72 5.00 -38.63
N LYS A 321 -2.06 6.14 -38.40
CA LYS A 321 -1.16 6.79 -39.36
C LYS A 321 0.27 6.85 -38.81
N PHE A 322 1.24 6.59 -39.65
CA PHE A 322 2.65 6.63 -39.34
C PHE A 322 3.39 7.56 -40.29
N TYR A 323 4.25 8.37 -39.76
CA TYR A 323 4.99 9.39 -40.50
C TYR A 323 6.50 9.24 -40.27
N ASN A 324 7.31 9.66 -41.22
CA ASN A 324 8.74 9.82 -41.03
C ASN A 324 9.07 11.15 -40.35
N GLU A 325 10.36 11.43 -40.09
CA GLU A 325 10.84 12.64 -39.45
C GLU A 325 10.54 13.93 -40.25
N ASN A 326 10.20 13.86 -41.53
CA ASN A 326 9.83 14.99 -42.38
C ASN A 326 8.30 15.16 -42.51
N GLU A 327 7.50 14.49 -41.67
CA GLU A 327 6.02 14.49 -41.68
C GLU A 327 5.42 13.84 -42.94
N GLU A 328 6.21 13.12 -43.73
CA GLU A 328 5.66 12.36 -44.86
C GLU A 328 4.96 11.10 -44.35
N LEU A 329 3.73 10.86 -44.83
CA LEU A 329 2.98 9.65 -44.52
C LEU A 329 3.70 8.43 -45.11
N ILE A 330 4.04 7.44 -44.25
CA ILE A 330 4.75 6.23 -44.65
C ILE A 330 3.89 4.98 -44.57
N ARG A 331 2.83 4.98 -43.71
CA ARG A 331 1.97 3.82 -43.52
C ARG A 331 0.62 4.21 -42.92
N VAL A 332 -0.44 3.52 -43.38
CA VAL A 332 -1.78 3.55 -42.78
C VAL A 332 -2.21 2.13 -42.45
N GLU A 333 -2.72 1.93 -41.26
CA GLU A 333 -3.26 0.67 -40.78
C GLU A 333 -4.70 0.88 -40.30
N ASN A 334 -5.59 -0.06 -40.58
CA ASN A 334 -6.95 -0.01 -40.09
C ASN A 334 -7.21 -1.16 -39.12
N TYR A 335 -7.85 -0.87 -37.99
CA TYR A 335 -8.12 -1.83 -36.92
C TYR A 335 -9.62 -1.88 -36.56
N SER A 336 -10.08 -3.09 -36.21
CA SER A 336 -11.38 -3.34 -35.61
C SER A 336 -11.26 -4.50 -34.64
N ASN A 337 -11.80 -4.35 -33.42
CA ASN A 337 -11.73 -5.38 -32.37
C ASN A 337 -10.31 -5.91 -32.15
N GLY A 338 -9.34 -5.01 -32.05
CA GLY A 338 -7.93 -5.34 -31.76
C GLY A 338 -7.15 -5.96 -32.93
N GLN A 339 -7.77 -6.15 -34.11
CA GLN A 339 -7.15 -6.81 -35.26
C GLN A 339 -7.13 -5.90 -36.48
N LEU A 340 -6.11 -6.09 -37.34
CA LEU A 340 -6.10 -5.44 -38.64
C LEU A 340 -7.40 -5.77 -39.40
N HIS A 341 -8.11 -4.73 -39.87
CA HIS A 341 -9.37 -4.85 -40.56
C HIS A 341 -9.60 -3.65 -41.50
N GLY A 342 -9.65 -3.86 -42.79
CA GLY A 342 -9.69 -2.82 -43.81
C GLY A 342 -8.37 -2.68 -44.54
N MET A 343 -8.18 -1.56 -45.22
CA MET A 343 -7.03 -1.30 -46.05
C MET A 343 -5.77 -1.06 -45.20
N PHE A 344 -4.68 -1.72 -45.56
CA PHE A 344 -3.33 -1.47 -45.11
C PHE A 344 -2.54 -0.88 -46.29
N THR A 345 -1.88 0.26 -46.09
CA THR A 345 -1.07 0.90 -47.13
C THR A 345 0.30 1.32 -46.64
N GLU A 346 1.30 1.22 -47.50
CA GLU A 346 2.63 1.81 -47.32
C GLU A 346 2.98 2.73 -48.48
N TYR A 347 3.77 3.76 -48.19
CA TYR A 347 4.17 4.76 -49.15
C TYR A 347 5.70 4.84 -49.28
N TYR A 348 6.18 5.19 -50.44
CA TYR A 348 7.55 5.61 -50.65
C TYR A 348 7.80 7.01 -50.06
N LYS A 349 9.08 7.36 -49.88
CA LYS A 349 9.46 8.73 -49.63
C LYS A 349 8.98 9.59 -50.81
N GLY A 350 8.22 10.67 -50.51
CA GLY A 350 7.59 11.51 -51.52
C GLY A 350 6.08 11.27 -51.68
N GLY A 351 5.52 10.24 -50.98
CA GLY A 351 4.06 10.01 -50.88
C GLY A 351 3.45 9.07 -51.94
N ASP A 352 4.25 8.56 -52.89
CA ASP A 352 3.79 7.59 -53.85
C ASP A 352 3.46 6.25 -53.18
N LEU A 353 2.38 5.57 -53.62
CA LEU A 353 1.94 4.30 -53.08
C LEU A 353 2.99 3.21 -53.36
N LYS A 354 3.39 2.49 -52.32
CA LYS A 354 4.40 1.39 -52.37
C LYS A 354 3.76 0.04 -52.25
N TYR A 355 2.71 -0.07 -51.42
CA TYR A 355 2.07 -1.32 -51.08
C TYR A 355 0.65 -1.11 -50.57
N GLU A 356 -0.27 -1.97 -50.99
CA GLU A 356 -1.60 -2.01 -50.39
C GLU A 356 -2.16 -3.42 -50.32
N VAL A 357 -2.95 -3.73 -49.32
CA VAL A 357 -3.72 -4.96 -49.16
C VAL A 357 -4.89 -4.73 -48.20
N ASN A 358 -5.99 -5.41 -48.44
CA ASN A 358 -7.09 -5.42 -47.49
C ASN A 358 -6.91 -6.55 -46.45
N TYR A 359 -7.23 -6.25 -45.19
CA TYR A 359 -7.31 -7.23 -44.11
C TYR A 359 -8.76 -7.45 -43.65
N GLN A 360 -9.06 -8.68 -43.26
CA GLN A 360 -10.30 -9.06 -42.61
C GLN A 360 -9.99 -9.93 -41.39
N ALA A 361 -10.30 -9.45 -40.19
CA ALA A 361 -10.01 -10.12 -38.92
C ALA A 361 -8.55 -10.64 -38.85
N GLY A 362 -7.59 -9.76 -39.10
CA GLY A 362 -6.15 -10.01 -39.00
C GLY A 362 -5.55 -10.82 -40.18
N LYS A 363 -6.35 -11.17 -41.20
CA LYS A 363 -5.92 -11.95 -42.33
C LYS A 363 -6.03 -11.21 -43.64
N LYS A 364 -5.04 -11.29 -44.51
CA LYS A 364 -5.10 -10.72 -45.86
C LYS A 364 -6.31 -11.26 -46.62
N SER A 365 -7.00 -10.40 -47.35
CA SER A 365 -8.21 -10.71 -48.09
C SER A 365 -8.34 -9.81 -49.33
N GLY A 366 -8.56 -10.41 -50.50
CA GLY A 366 -8.63 -9.67 -51.78
C GLY A 366 -7.28 -9.47 -52.41
N LEU A 367 -7.16 -8.42 -53.21
CA LEU A 367 -5.96 -8.12 -53.98
C LEU A 367 -4.90 -7.46 -53.09
N GLU A 368 -3.68 -7.96 -53.12
CA GLU A 368 -2.44 -7.37 -52.62
C GLU A 368 -1.68 -6.81 -53.81
N VAL A 369 -1.22 -5.56 -53.69
CA VAL A 369 -0.48 -4.87 -54.73
C VAL A 369 0.81 -4.25 -54.18
N PHE A 370 1.93 -4.54 -54.84
CA PHE A 370 3.18 -3.82 -54.72
C PHE A 370 3.38 -2.92 -55.92
N TYR A 371 3.87 -1.73 -55.69
CA TYR A 371 4.14 -0.75 -56.73
C TYR A 371 5.64 -0.45 -56.89
N TYR A 372 6.06 -0.06 -58.07
CA TYR A 372 7.31 0.62 -58.30
C TYR A 372 7.17 2.11 -57.83
N GLN A 373 8.29 2.76 -57.61
CA GLN A 373 8.30 4.18 -57.26
C GLN A 373 7.72 5.06 -58.41
N SER A 374 7.63 4.57 -59.62
CA SER A 374 6.97 5.21 -60.75
C SER A 374 5.43 5.20 -60.64
N GLY A 375 4.86 4.52 -59.64
CA GLY A 375 3.43 4.29 -59.51
C GLY A 375 2.84 3.11 -60.29
N GLN A 376 3.66 2.42 -61.08
CA GLN A 376 3.25 1.22 -61.84
C GLN A 376 3.22 0.02 -60.91
N GLU A 377 2.29 -0.91 -61.15
CA GLU A 377 2.22 -2.19 -60.43
C GLU A 377 3.49 -2.99 -60.68
N LYS A 378 4.02 -3.56 -59.60
CA LYS A 378 5.20 -4.41 -59.58
C LYS A 378 4.84 -5.88 -59.40
N GLU A 379 3.90 -6.13 -58.49
CA GLU A 379 3.48 -7.51 -58.16
C GLU A 379 2.05 -7.44 -57.60
N THR A 380 1.21 -8.38 -58.03
CA THR A 380 -0.14 -8.54 -57.51
C THR A 380 -0.41 -9.96 -57.09
N THR A 381 -1.15 -10.18 -56.03
CA THR A 381 -1.54 -11.52 -55.54
C THR A 381 -2.93 -11.44 -54.93
N ILE A 382 -3.78 -12.38 -55.24
CA ILE A 382 -5.11 -12.51 -54.64
C ILE A 382 -5.01 -13.38 -53.39
N TYR A 383 -5.57 -12.87 -52.27
CA TYR A 383 -5.65 -13.58 -51.00
C TYR A 383 -7.08 -13.94 -50.63
N LYS A 384 -7.25 -15.14 -50.06
CA LYS A 384 -8.49 -15.60 -49.46
C LYS A 384 -8.19 -16.22 -48.09
N PHE A 385 -8.77 -15.64 -47.00
CA PHE A 385 -8.56 -16.08 -45.62
C PHE A 385 -7.07 -16.15 -45.21
N GLY A 386 -6.26 -15.20 -45.64
CA GLY A 386 -4.83 -15.12 -45.31
C GLY A 386 -3.91 -15.97 -46.13
N LYS A 387 -4.42 -16.68 -47.16
CA LYS A 387 -3.65 -17.52 -48.06
C LYS A 387 -3.74 -17.01 -49.50
N ALA A 388 -2.61 -16.98 -50.18
CA ALA A 388 -2.57 -16.72 -51.62
C ALA A 388 -3.47 -17.73 -52.34
N HIS A 389 -4.46 -17.25 -53.12
CA HIS A 389 -5.45 -18.07 -53.76
C HIS A 389 -6.06 -17.35 -54.97
N GLY A 390 -5.66 -17.71 -56.16
CA GLY A 390 -6.05 -17.06 -57.42
C GLY A 390 -4.82 -16.59 -58.18
N GLU A 391 -5.02 -15.61 -59.03
CA GLU A 391 -4.00 -15.03 -59.89
C GLU A 391 -2.89 -14.35 -59.12
N HIS A 392 -1.67 -14.46 -59.68
CA HIS A 392 -0.46 -13.81 -59.21
C HIS A 392 0.30 -13.28 -60.41
N PHE A 393 0.54 -11.99 -60.47
CA PHE A 393 1.30 -11.34 -61.52
C PHE A 393 2.52 -10.64 -60.97
N LYS A 394 3.62 -10.65 -61.80
CA LYS A 394 4.73 -9.70 -61.66
C LYS A 394 4.87 -8.93 -62.95
N TYR A 395 5.25 -7.69 -62.82
CA TYR A 395 5.40 -6.80 -63.95
C TYR A 395 6.84 -6.25 -64.00
N HIS A 396 7.33 -6.03 -65.22
CA HIS A 396 8.53 -5.30 -65.49
C HIS A 396 8.32 -3.79 -65.23
N LYS A 397 9.39 -2.99 -65.13
CA LYS A 397 9.29 -1.55 -64.92
C LYS A 397 8.63 -0.80 -66.09
N ASN A 398 8.53 -1.38 -67.27
CA ASN A 398 7.84 -0.84 -68.42
C ASN A 398 6.31 -1.14 -68.40
N GLY A 399 5.84 -1.90 -67.39
CA GLY A 399 4.45 -2.31 -67.24
C GLY A 399 4.07 -3.65 -67.91
N GLU A 400 4.99 -4.24 -68.71
CA GLU A 400 4.76 -5.56 -69.32
C GLU A 400 4.78 -6.67 -68.25
N VAL A 401 3.96 -7.71 -68.45
CA VAL A 401 3.90 -8.89 -67.56
C VAL A 401 5.23 -9.62 -67.59
N ALA A 402 5.84 -9.80 -66.42
CA ALA A 402 7.05 -10.61 -66.23
C ALA A 402 6.71 -12.07 -65.79
N LEU A 403 5.61 -12.21 -65.06
CA LEU A 403 5.09 -13.49 -64.57
C LEU A 403 3.58 -13.46 -64.55
N ASN A 404 2.95 -14.48 -65.08
CA ASN A 404 1.54 -14.81 -64.89
C ASN A 404 1.47 -16.22 -64.26
N ALA A 405 0.88 -16.29 -63.09
CA ALA A 405 0.94 -17.47 -62.21
C ALA A 405 -0.33 -17.62 -61.38
N LYS A 406 -0.49 -18.77 -60.71
CA LYS A 406 -1.66 -19.04 -59.88
C LYS A 406 -1.31 -19.76 -58.60
N TYR A 407 -1.99 -19.37 -57.51
CA TYR A 407 -1.92 -20.03 -56.22
C TYR A 407 -3.26 -20.68 -55.85
N ALA A 408 -3.19 -21.81 -55.11
CA ALA A 408 -4.31 -22.43 -54.44
C ALA A 408 -3.93 -22.70 -52.97
N GLY A 409 -4.31 -21.84 -52.04
CA GLY A 409 -4.00 -22.00 -50.62
C GLY A 409 -2.51 -21.91 -50.28
N ASN A 410 -1.78 -20.96 -50.83
CA ASN A 410 -0.34 -20.73 -50.78
C ASN A 410 0.52 -21.71 -51.60
N LYS A 411 -0.11 -22.64 -52.35
CA LYS A 411 0.60 -23.59 -53.15
C LYS A 411 0.58 -23.20 -54.62
N LYS A 412 1.70 -23.33 -55.32
CA LYS A 412 1.78 -23.13 -56.75
C LYS A 412 0.92 -24.18 -57.46
N VAL A 413 0.08 -23.73 -58.38
CA VAL A 413 -0.76 -24.60 -59.23
C VAL A 413 -0.79 -24.07 -60.65
N ASP A 414 -1.23 -24.91 -61.58
CA ASP A 414 -1.44 -24.60 -63.00
C ASP A 414 -0.14 -24.13 -63.69
N GLU A 415 -0.28 -23.33 -64.74
CA GLU A 415 0.81 -22.82 -65.57
C GLU A 415 1.40 -21.53 -64.95
N TRP A 416 2.72 -21.48 -64.83
CA TRP A 416 3.53 -20.33 -64.44
C TRP A 416 4.28 -19.86 -65.67
N LYS A 417 3.81 -18.75 -66.29
CA LYS A 417 4.34 -18.21 -67.54
C LYS A 417 5.27 -17.04 -67.29
N TYR A 418 6.50 -17.13 -67.77
CA TYR A 418 7.54 -16.14 -67.61
C TYR A 418 7.78 -15.40 -68.92
N TYR A 419 7.89 -14.10 -68.89
CA TYR A 419 8.03 -13.24 -70.07
C TYR A 419 9.22 -12.29 -69.91
N ASN A 420 9.83 -11.90 -71.06
CA ASN A 420 10.84 -10.84 -71.09
C ASN A 420 10.20 -9.45 -71.10
N GLN A 421 11.03 -8.40 -71.18
CA GLN A 421 10.55 -6.98 -71.17
C GLN A 421 9.80 -6.60 -72.43
N GLU A 422 9.97 -7.33 -73.54
CA GLU A 422 9.29 -7.19 -74.80
C GLU A 422 7.94 -7.93 -74.84
N GLY A 423 7.57 -8.63 -73.74
CA GLY A 423 6.32 -9.41 -73.67
C GLY A 423 6.41 -10.81 -74.30
N GLU A 424 7.58 -11.24 -74.73
CA GLU A 424 7.79 -12.59 -75.33
C GLU A 424 7.83 -13.64 -74.26
N LEU A 425 7.20 -14.80 -74.49
CA LEU A 425 7.20 -15.94 -73.57
C LEU A 425 8.57 -16.56 -73.52
N LEU A 426 9.18 -16.66 -72.32
CA LEU A 426 10.48 -17.30 -72.08
C LEU A 426 10.36 -18.77 -71.72
N LYS A 427 9.38 -19.11 -70.89
CA LYS A 427 9.09 -20.50 -70.48
C LYS A 427 7.73 -20.61 -69.82
N THR A 428 7.20 -21.84 -69.79
CA THR A 428 6.04 -22.20 -68.95
C THR A 428 6.43 -23.36 -68.02
N GLU A 429 6.25 -23.17 -66.71
CA GLU A 429 6.38 -24.20 -65.69
C GLU A 429 5.00 -24.65 -65.26
N VAL A 430 4.72 -25.95 -65.24
CA VAL A 430 3.44 -26.49 -64.79
C VAL A 430 3.57 -27.03 -63.38
N TYR A 431 2.77 -26.56 -62.45
CA TYR A 431 2.80 -26.95 -61.04
C TYR A 431 1.54 -27.68 -60.61
N PHE A 432 1.72 -28.69 -59.74
CA PHE A 432 0.65 -29.30 -58.98
C PHE A 432 1.04 -29.37 -57.50
N ASN A 433 0.35 -28.59 -56.64
CA ASN A 433 0.63 -28.50 -55.20
C ASN A 433 2.12 -28.26 -54.89
N ASP A 434 2.73 -27.21 -55.43
CA ASP A 434 4.16 -26.82 -55.33
C ASP A 434 5.15 -27.76 -56.04
N LYS A 435 4.71 -28.86 -56.59
CA LYS A 435 5.58 -29.78 -57.30
C LYS A 435 5.60 -29.41 -58.78
N LEU A 436 6.79 -29.08 -59.30
CA LEU A 436 7.00 -28.87 -60.72
C LEU A 436 6.76 -30.20 -61.45
N GLN A 437 5.85 -30.19 -62.40
CA GLN A 437 5.50 -31.38 -63.25
C GLN A 437 6.22 -31.28 -64.56
N GLU A 438 6.31 -30.14 -65.17
CA GLU A 438 6.82 -29.95 -66.54
C GLU A 438 7.38 -28.53 -66.71
N THR A 439 8.40 -28.36 -67.55
CA THR A 439 8.88 -27.12 -68.10
C THR A 439 8.79 -27.10 -69.60
N LYS A 440 8.05 -26.17 -70.20
CA LYS A 440 7.89 -25.98 -71.62
C LYS A 440 8.66 -24.75 -72.08
N LEU A 441 9.46 -24.82 -73.11
CA LEU A 441 10.09 -23.69 -73.78
C LEU A 441 9.20 -23.26 -74.98
N PRO A 442 9.19 -22.00 -75.38
CA PRO A 442 8.54 -21.58 -76.62
C PRO A 442 9.17 -22.22 -77.81
N GLU A 443 8.36 -22.54 -78.85
CA GLU A 443 8.82 -23.09 -80.10
C GLU A 443 9.66 -22.11 -80.93
#